data_f2b3a4e859f119bc5b9b66769f293fa8
#
_entry.id   f2b3a4e859f119bc5b9b66769f293fa8
#
_cell.length_a   1.000
_cell.length_b   1.000
_cell.length_c   1.000
_cell.angle_alpha   90.00
_cell.angle_beta   90.00
_cell.angle_gamma   90.00
#
_symmetry.space_group_name_H-M   'P 1'
#
loop_
_entity.id
_entity.type
_entity.pdbx_description
1 polymer ?
#
loop_
_entity_poly.entity_id
_entity_poly.type
_entity_poly.pdbx_seq_one_letter_code
_entity_poly.pdbx_strand_id
1 'polypeptide(L)'
;MTRNNGELDRLREGRTELENHYIDELVSGNLSRRDFLRRGSTIGMSVPLLGAILAACGGSSGSSSSASSASGTSTSAGAPTKGGTLRVASVTPSAAINPLLVADAGGLTMINQTGEFLIFDSNLKLALQPMLALSWSPNSDGSVWTFKLRTGVTFNNGQPMTADDVVWTFQQLSEPAPKGTSSALSTFGGVLTPAGVKKVDASTVEFTLEAPNGNFPYFVSSDNYGAIIVPKGTDYSKWQSTFVGTGAFKLGSYTPNVGATFVPNPNYWGAKPYLDSTSFKFYSSQPPMILALQGNDVDVIAQFAPAGAAAILNSPTYKIIKLESANHRELSMRTDLAPFTDPRVRQAVAYTIDRPGAVAALLSGDGSVANDYPFGPRYPSTDTSVPQRTQDIAKAKQLLAAAGHPNGFTTTMNSEIYQEIPQLAQVIKADAAKAGININLSITNQTIYYGKTFGSSPWLDGTMSLVDYGDRGAPNVYLSAPLTTKGTWNAARFHNPTYDSLVKQYAAALDLQAQKTIAGKIENFLLQETPIVYPYWIDGLTASTQQVNGLNPTSIAQLYLNQAYKSA
;
A
#
# COMPACT_ATOMS: atom_id res chain seq x y z
N MET A 1 -33.19 27.09 17.47
CA MET A 1 -33.07 27.03 16.00
C MET A 1 -33.76 25.74 15.56
N THR A 2 -34.97 25.84 15.04
CA THR A 2 -35.76 24.70 14.56
C THR A 2 -35.18 24.24 13.25
N ARG A 3 -34.48 23.10 13.28
CA ARG A 3 -34.03 22.39 12.08
C ARG A 3 -35.28 21.92 11.31
N ASN A 4 -35.27 22.09 9.99
CA ASN A 4 -36.39 21.68 9.13
C ASN A 4 -36.29 20.17 8.87
N ASN A 5 -36.52 19.35 9.94
CA ASN A 5 -36.32 17.89 9.92
C ASN A 5 -37.21 17.21 8.87
N GLY A 6 -38.41 17.73 8.60
CA GLY A 6 -39.34 17.12 7.65
C GLY A 6 -38.92 17.22 6.18
N GLU A 7 -38.12 18.22 5.79
CA GLU A 7 -37.60 18.36 4.44
C GLU A 7 -36.37 17.47 4.23
N LEU A 8 -35.55 17.35 5.28
CA LEU A 8 -34.42 16.44 5.31
C LEU A 8 -34.85 14.95 5.22
N ASP A 9 -35.91 14.59 5.94
CA ASP A 9 -36.47 13.23 5.93
C ASP A 9 -36.99 12.86 4.53
N ARG A 10 -37.66 13.79 3.82
CA ARG A 10 -38.08 13.58 2.42
C ARG A 10 -36.88 13.40 1.46
N LEU A 11 -35.78 14.12 1.70
CA LEU A 11 -34.57 14.02 0.88
C LEU A 11 -33.81 12.70 1.11
N ARG A 12 -34.08 12.02 2.24
CA ARG A 12 -33.51 10.71 2.59
C ARG A 12 -34.29 9.53 2.01
N GLU A 13 -35.56 9.73 1.67
CA GLU A 13 -36.41 8.66 1.14
C GLU A 13 -35.85 8.10 -0.19
N GLY A 14 -35.72 6.78 -0.25
CA GLY A 14 -35.20 6.08 -1.44
C GLY A 14 -33.69 6.22 -1.67
N ARG A 15 -32.93 6.69 -0.68
CA ARG A 15 -31.47 6.80 -0.74
C ARG A 15 -30.79 5.57 -0.19
N THR A 16 -29.56 5.32 -0.67
CA THR A 16 -28.69 4.27 -0.15
C THR A 16 -28.23 4.62 1.28
N GLU A 17 -27.84 3.60 2.05
CA GLU A 17 -27.26 3.80 3.39
C GLU A 17 -26.04 4.72 3.37
N LEU A 18 -25.22 4.65 2.30
CA LEU A 18 -24.04 5.48 2.14
C LEU A 18 -24.39 6.96 1.88
N GLU A 19 -25.41 7.23 1.06
CA GLU A 19 -25.90 8.60 0.84
C GLU A 19 -26.48 9.19 2.14
N ASN A 20 -27.26 8.41 2.88
CA ASN A 20 -27.82 8.82 4.17
C ASN A 20 -26.74 9.03 5.23
N HIS A 21 -25.69 8.19 5.26
CA HIS A 21 -24.54 8.40 6.14
C HIS A 21 -23.86 9.76 5.91
N TYR A 22 -23.60 10.16 4.65
CA TYR A 22 -23.02 11.48 4.37
C TYR A 22 -23.95 12.64 4.71
N ILE A 23 -25.27 12.47 4.61
CA ILE A 23 -26.25 13.45 5.08
C ILE A 23 -26.16 13.59 6.60
N ASP A 24 -26.03 12.48 7.33
CA ASP A 24 -25.90 12.48 8.80
C ASP A 24 -24.59 13.13 9.25
N GLU A 25 -23.49 12.86 8.60
CA GLU A 25 -22.19 13.47 8.86
C GLU A 25 -22.22 15.00 8.62
N LEU A 26 -22.93 15.45 7.58
CA LEU A 26 -23.13 16.87 7.32
C LEU A 26 -24.01 17.53 8.42
N VAL A 27 -25.10 16.87 8.81
CA VAL A 27 -26.06 17.37 9.82
C VAL A 27 -25.43 17.43 11.21
N SER A 28 -24.59 16.45 11.55
CA SER A 28 -23.84 16.41 12.81
C SER A 28 -22.65 17.36 12.85
N GLY A 29 -22.28 17.97 11.71
CA GLY A 29 -21.15 18.89 11.62
C GLY A 29 -19.78 18.20 11.46
N ASN A 30 -19.74 16.89 11.34
CA ASN A 30 -18.53 16.10 11.16
C ASN A 30 -17.99 16.21 9.71
N LEU A 31 -18.86 16.63 8.76
CA LEU A 31 -18.49 16.83 7.37
C LEU A 31 -18.70 18.28 6.96
N SER A 32 -17.69 18.92 6.36
CA SER A 32 -17.84 20.27 5.83
C SER A 32 -18.76 20.29 4.60
N ARG A 33 -19.45 21.44 4.34
CA ARG A 33 -20.30 21.62 3.14
C ARG A 33 -19.54 21.32 1.83
N ARG A 34 -18.28 21.72 1.78
CA ARG A 34 -17.40 21.48 0.62
C ARG A 34 -17.09 20.00 0.45
N ASP A 35 -16.79 19.31 1.53
CA ASP A 35 -16.50 17.88 1.49
C ASP A 35 -17.75 17.06 1.20
N PHE A 36 -18.93 17.51 1.69
CA PHE A 36 -20.21 16.90 1.35
C PHE A 36 -20.50 16.99 -0.16
N LEU A 37 -20.29 18.15 -0.79
CA LEU A 37 -20.44 18.31 -2.25
C LEU A 37 -19.47 17.40 -2.99
N ARG A 38 -18.22 17.36 -2.57
CA ARG A 38 -17.18 16.55 -3.19
C ARG A 38 -17.47 15.05 -3.07
N ARG A 39 -17.79 14.57 -1.87
CA ARG A 39 -18.06 13.15 -1.60
C ARG A 39 -19.41 12.70 -2.15
N GLY A 40 -20.45 13.52 -2.02
CA GLY A 40 -21.76 13.22 -2.59
C GLY A 40 -21.73 13.09 -4.12
N SER A 41 -20.98 13.95 -4.81
CA SER A 41 -20.80 13.83 -6.26
C SER A 41 -20.03 12.56 -6.68
N THR A 42 -19.09 12.10 -5.86
CA THR A 42 -18.32 10.86 -6.17
C THR A 42 -19.15 9.59 -6.00
N ILE A 43 -20.17 9.60 -5.15
CA ILE A 43 -21.10 8.48 -4.97
C ILE A 43 -22.36 8.57 -5.86
N GLY A 44 -22.39 9.52 -6.81
CA GLY A 44 -23.47 9.64 -7.80
C GLY A 44 -24.67 10.50 -7.37
N MET A 45 -24.60 11.23 -6.25
CA MET A 45 -25.65 12.18 -5.89
C MET A 45 -25.71 13.33 -6.91
N SER A 46 -26.87 13.60 -7.46
CA SER A 46 -27.03 14.67 -8.45
C SER A 46 -26.80 16.07 -7.86
N VAL A 47 -26.29 16.99 -8.68
CA VAL A 47 -26.01 18.37 -8.24
C VAL A 47 -27.25 19.08 -7.65
N PRO A 48 -28.46 18.93 -8.23
CA PRO A 48 -29.68 19.48 -7.62
C PRO A 48 -29.98 18.92 -6.22
N LEU A 49 -29.75 17.61 -6.03
CA LEU A 49 -29.95 16.95 -4.74
C LEU A 49 -28.96 17.44 -3.68
N LEU A 50 -27.68 17.53 -4.03
CA LEU A 50 -26.64 18.06 -3.14
C LEU A 50 -26.95 19.49 -2.72
N GLY A 51 -27.46 20.32 -3.63
CA GLY A 51 -27.91 21.68 -3.38
C GLY A 51 -29.11 21.74 -2.42
N ALA A 52 -30.10 20.86 -2.63
CA ALA A 52 -31.31 20.78 -1.79
C ALA A 52 -30.97 20.36 -0.35
N ILE A 53 -30.10 19.39 -0.15
CA ILE A 53 -29.63 18.94 1.18
C ILE A 53 -28.87 20.08 1.89
N LEU A 54 -27.99 20.79 1.17
CA LEU A 54 -27.26 21.93 1.76
C LEU A 54 -28.19 23.10 2.14
N ALA A 55 -29.27 23.33 1.37
CA ALA A 55 -30.28 24.33 1.69
C ALA A 55 -31.10 23.92 2.91
N ALA A 56 -31.49 22.64 3.03
CA ALA A 56 -32.21 22.09 4.17
C ALA A 56 -31.39 22.12 5.48
N CYS A 57 -30.05 21.97 5.37
CA CYS A 57 -29.14 22.03 6.51
C CYS A 57 -28.70 23.46 6.90
N GLY A 58 -28.97 24.49 6.07
CA GLY A 58 -28.56 25.89 6.28
C GLY A 58 -29.73 26.82 6.36
N GLY A 59 -30.29 26.99 7.54
CA GLY A 59 -31.31 28.02 7.81
C GLY A 59 -30.71 29.41 7.96
N SER A 60 -31.29 30.32 7.20
CA SER A 60 -31.43 31.78 7.28
C SER A 60 -30.57 32.65 6.35
N SER A 61 -31.25 33.18 5.43
CA SER A 61 -31.35 34.53 4.84
C SER A 61 -30.73 35.67 5.67
N GLY A 62 -30.12 36.59 4.97
CA GLY A 62 -30.14 37.97 5.44
C GLY A 62 -28.92 38.77 5.06
N SER A 63 -29.18 39.72 4.15
CA SER A 63 -28.55 41.03 3.95
C SER A 63 -27.10 41.13 3.51
N SER A 64 -27.01 41.67 2.32
CA SER A 64 -25.91 42.45 1.77
C SER A 64 -25.26 43.40 2.78
N SER A 65 -23.98 43.21 3.02
CA SER A 65 -23.08 44.29 3.40
C SER A 65 -21.72 44.04 2.77
N SER A 66 -21.37 44.97 1.93
CA SER A 66 -20.06 45.14 1.32
C SER A 66 -19.00 45.22 2.41
N ALA A 67 -18.06 44.31 2.39
CA ALA A 67 -16.81 44.39 3.12
C ALA A 67 -15.66 43.99 2.26
N SER A 68 -14.69 44.83 2.24
CA SER A 68 -13.47 44.95 1.52
C SER A 68 -12.69 43.65 1.27
N SER A 69 -12.18 43.56 0.05
CA SER A 69 -11.23 42.61 -0.49
C SER A 69 -9.98 42.49 0.39
N ALA A 70 -9.81 41.33 1.01
CA ALA A 70 -8.50 40.81 1.29
C ALA A 70 -8.26 39.72 0.24
N SER A 71 -7.43 40.05 -0.75
CA SER A 71 -7.01 39.13 -1.82
C SER A 71 -6.14 38.03 -1.25
N GLY A 72 -6.79 36.96 -0.79
CA GLY A 72 -6.14 35.66 -0.69
C GLY A 72 -6.24 35.02 -2.06
N THR A 73 -5.14 34.98 -2.79
CA THR A 73 -5.01 34.33 -4.09
C THR A 73 -5.27 32.84 -3.94
N SER A 74 -6.53 32.41 -3.98
CA SER A 74 -6.86 31.03 -4.30
C SER A 74 -6.58 30.87 -5.80
N THR A 75 -5.42 30.33 -6.16
CA THR A 75 -5.16 29.82 -7.51
C THR A 75 -6.23 28.77 -7.81
N SER A 76 -7.26 29.14 -8.55
CA SER A 76 -8.15 28.17 -9.18
C SER A 76 -7.28 27.33 -10.09
N ALA A 77 -7.20 26.02 -9.86
CA ALA A 77 -6.58 25.12 -10.83
C ALA A 77 -7.30 25.34 -12.16
N GLY A 78 -6.59 25.90 -13.14
CA GLY A 78 -7.14 26.11 -14.49
C GLY A 78 -7.63 24.78 -15.08
N ALA A 79 -8.49 24.86 -16.09
CA ALA A 79 -8.95 23.65 -16.81
C ALA A 79 -7.73 22.82 -17.27
N PRO A 80 -7.83 21.48 -17.27
CA PRO A 80 -6.73 20.62 -17.68
C PRO A 80 -6.23 20.98 -19.08
N THR A 81 -4.94 21.27 -19.19
CA THR A 81 -4.29 21.58 -20.47
C THR A 81 -3.96 20.27 -21.19
N LYS A 82 -4.32 20.19 -22.48
CA LYS A 82 -3.98 19.04 -23.32
C LYS A 82 -2.63 19.25 -23.99
N GLY A 83 -1.90 18.14 -24.17
CA GLY A 83 -0.65 18.09 -24.88
C GLY A 83 0.58 18.07 -23.99
N GLY A 84 1.73 18.05 -24.62
CA GLY A 84 3.05 18.04 -23.98
C GLY A 84 3.50 16.68 -23.47
N THR A 85 4.77 16.64 -23.05
CA THR A 85 5.41 15.44 -22.49
C THR A 85 5.65 15.65 -20.99
N LEU A 86 5.26 14.66 -20.17
CA LEU A 86 5.61 14.60 -18.77
C LEU A 86 6.88 13.76 -18.59
N ARG A 87 7.92 14.36 -18.00
CA ARG A 87 9.22 13.72 -17.77
C ARG A 87 9.28 13.22 -16.33
N VAL A 88 9.50 11.92 -16.16
CA VAL A 88 9.45 11.23 -14.87
C VAL A 88 10.79 10.57 -14.56
N ALA A 89 11.35 10.84 -13.39
CA ALA A 89 12.46 10.08 -12.83
C ALA A 89 11.91 8.84 -12.10
N SER A 90 12.52 7.70 -12.35
CA SER A 90 12.27 6.45 -11.65
C SER A 90 13.59 5.74 -11.36
N VAL A 91 13.63 4.91 -10.32
CA VAL A 91 14.78 4.01 -10.13
C VAL A 91 14.82 3.01 -11.28
N THR A 92 16.03 2.59 -11.64
CA THR A 92 16.25 1.55 -12.66
C THR A 92 15.58 0.26 -12.20
N PRO A 93 14.71 -0.37 -13.04
CA PRO A 93 14.21 -1.72 -12.75
C PRO A 93 15.35 -2.70 -12.46
N SER A 94 15.22 -3.48 -11.39
CA SER A 94 16.28 -4.41 -10.94
C SER A 94 16.46 -5.62 -11.84
N ALA A 95 15.45 -5.92 -12.66
CA ALA A 95 15.42 -7.04 -13.61
C ALA A 95 14.60 -6.68 -14.86
N ALA A 96 14.53 -7.61 -15.81
CA ALA A 96 13.60 -7.49 -16.94
C ALA A 96 12.16 -7.35 -16.45
N ILE A 97 11.43 -6.36 -16.98
CA ILE A 97 10.05 -6.07 -16.57
C ILE A 97 9.13 -7.19 -17.04
N ASN A 98 8.67 -7.97 -16.07
CA ASN A 98 7.83 -9.15 -16.28
C ASN A 98 6.70 -9.12 -15.23
N PRO A 99 5.42 -9.10 -15.62
CA PRO A 99 4.30 -9.06 -14.69
C PRO A 99 4.30 -10.16 -13.63
N LEU A 100 4.81 -11.36 -13.94
CA LEU A 100 4.89 -12.44 -12.96
C LEU A 100 5.98 -12.23 -11.90
N LEU A 101 7.04 -11.46 -12.22
CA LEU A 101 8.25 -11.39 -11.41
C LEU A 101 8.51 -10.00 -10.81
N VAL A 102 7.80 -8.98 -11.30
CA VAL A 102 8.00 -7.60 -10.84
C VAL A 102 7.78 -7.48 -9.34
N ALA A 103 8.74 -6.84 -8.66
CA ALA A 103 8.69 -6.62 -7.22
C ALA A 103 9.42 -5.34 -6.77
N ASP A 104 10.06 -4.61 -7.71
CA ASP A 104 10.81 -3.40 -7.42
C ASP A 104 10.10 -2.14 -7.93
N ALA A 105 10.37 -0.99 -7.29
CA ALA A 105 9.69 0.27 -7.57
C ALA A 105 9.82 0.72 -9.04
N GLY A 106 10.97 0.47 -9.69
CA GLY A 106 11.18 0.82 -11.09
C GLY A 106 10.28 0.03 -12.02
N GLY A 107 10.21 -1.28 -11.83
CA GLY A 107 9.33 -2.17 -12.59
C GLY A 107 7.86 -1.86 -12.34
N LEU A 108 7.47 -1.61 -11.09
CA LEU A 108 6.08 -1.28 -10.70
C LEU A 108 5.62 0.03 -11.35
N THR A 109 6.47 1.05 -11.39
CA THR A 109 6.16 2.32 -12.06
C THR A 109 5.93 2.13 -13.56
N MET A 110 6.61 1.17 -14.19
CA MET A 110 6.45 0.91 -15.63
C MET A 110 5.21 0.07 -15.95
N ILE A 111 4.97 -1.00 -15.17
CA ILE A 111 3.93 -1.97 -15.49
C ILE A 111 2.54 -1.35 -15.50
N ASN A 112 2.25 -0.39 -14.60
CA ASN A 112 0.96 0.26 -14.49
C ASN A 112 0.67 1.31 -15.58
N GLN A 113 1.66 1.67 -16.42
CA GLN A 113 1.38 2.58 -17.54
C GLN A 113 0.48 1.93 -18.59
N THR A 114 0.62 0.63 -18.78
CA THR A 114 -0.13 -0.13 -19.77
C THR A 114 -1.01 -1.23 -19.17
N GLY A 115 -0.75 -1.64 -17.93
CA GLY A 115 -1.47 -2.68 -17.21
C GLY A 115 -2.61 -2.13 -16.37
N GLU A 116 -3.71 -2.89 -16.29
CA GLU A 116 -4.82 -2.65 -15.37
C GLU A 116 -5.22 -3.94 -14.66
N PHE A 117 -5.95 -3.78 -13.57
CA PHE A 117 -6.34 -4.81 -12.62
C PHE A 117 -7.86 -5.05 -12.68
N LEU A 118 -8.35 -6.10 -12.03
CA LEU A 118 -9.79 -6.27 -11.86
C LEU A 118 -10.38 -5.15 -11.02
N ILE A 119 -9.68 -4.76 -9.97
CA ILE A 119 -10.09 -3.76 -8.98
C ILE A 119 -8.94 -2.77 -8.79
N PHE A 120 -9.27 -1.51 -8.60
CA PHE A 120 -8.34 -0.45 -8.22
C PHE A 120 -8.50 -0.11 -6.73
N ASP A 121 -7.39 -0.07 -5.99
CA ASP A 121 -7.38 0.56 -4.67
C ASP A 121 -7.07 2.05 -4.82
N SER A 122 -7.99 2.88 -4.35
CA SER A 122 -7.94 4.33 -4.54
C SER A 122 -6.94 5.06 -3.63
N ASN A 123 -6.10 4.38 -2.88
CA ASN A 123 -5.18 4.92 -1.85
C ASN A 123 -5.85 5.71 -0.71
N LEU A 124 -7.16 5.90 -0.76
CA LEU A 124 -7.92 6.56 0.28
C LEU A 124 -8.52 5.48 1.20
N LYS A 125 -7.76 5.09 2.23
CA LYS A 125 -8.19 4.11 3.24
C LYS A 125 -8.59 2.75 2.65
N LEU A 126 -7.85 2.26 1.64
CA LEU A 126 -8.09 0.98 0.98
C LEU A 126 -9.52 0.86 0.42
N ALA A 127 -10.02 1.91 -0.20
CA ALA A 127 -11.34 1.91 -0.83
C ALA A 127 -11.26 1.28 -2.23
N LEU A 128 -11.65 0.03 -2.33
CA LEU A 128 -11.68 -0.72 -3.58
C LEU A 128 -12.70 -0.14 -4.57
N GLN A 129 -12.27 0.12 -5.79
CA GLN A 129 -13.08 0.69 -6.88
C GLN A 129 -13.11 -0.22 -8.11
N PRO A 130 -14.23 -0.28 -8.86
CA PRO A 130 -14.29 -0.99 -10.11
C PRO A 130 -13.24 -0.50 -11.12
N MET A 131 -12.50 -1.45 -11.75
CA MET A 131 -11.62 -1.17 -12.88
C MET A 131 -12.01 -2.08 -14.06
N LEU A 132 -11.37 -3.22 -14.28
CA LEU A 132 -11.78 -4.20 -15.28
C LEU A 132 -12.93 -5.09 -14.81
N ALA A 133 -13.13 -5.25 -13.50
CA ALA A 133 -14.36 -5.77 -12.93
C ALA A 133 -15.33 -4.63 -12.58
N LEU A 134 -16.61 -4.78 -12.89
CA LEU A 134 -17.67 -3.82 -12.56
C LEU A 134 -18.22 -4.06 -11.16
N SER A 135 -18.23 -5.32 -10.71
CA SER A 135 -18.70 -5.74 -9.40
C SER A 135 -18.10 -7.09 -9.02
N TRP A 136 -18.11 -7.38 -7.72
CA TRP A 136 -17.69 -8.66 -7.16
C TRP A 136 -18.52 -8.96 -5.91
N SER A 137 -18.70 -10.24 -5.64
CA SER A 137 -19.41 -10.70 -4.45
C SER A 137 -18.93 -12.09 -4.01
N PRO A 138 -18.87 -12.34 -2.70
CA PRO A 138 -18.61 -13.68 -2.18
C PRO A 138 -19.88 -14.54 -2.14
N ASN A 139 -19.70 -15.85 -1.98
CA ASN A 139 -20.72 -16.71 -1.43
C ASN A 139 -20.85 -16.46 0.10
N SER A 140 -21.71 -17.23 0.78
CA SER A 140 -22.06 -17.01 2.19
C SER A 140 -20.89 -17.09 3.17
N ASP A 141 -19.82 -17.83 2.85
CA ASP A 141 -18.66 -18.03 3.72
C ASP A 141 -17.37 -17.38 3.20
N GLY A 142 -17.39 -16.77 2.01
CA GLY A 142 -16.20 -16.15 1.41
C GLY A 142 -15.20 -17.12 0.80
N SER A 143 -15.58 -18.38 0.57
CA SER A 143 -14.75 -19.36 -0.11
C SER A 143 -14.85 -19.32 -1.63
N VAL A 144 -15.90 -18.71 -2.17
CA VAL A 144 -16.11 -18.52 -3.62
C VAL A 144 -16.43 -17.06 -3.89
N TRP A 145 -15.71 -16.46 -4.85
CA TRP A 145 -15.90 -15.08 -5.28
C TRP A 145 -16.24 -15.01 -6.75
N THR A 146 -17.31 -14.28 -7.10
CA THR A 146 -17.75 -14.05 -8.46
C THR A 146 -17.48 -12.61 -8.89
N PHE A 147 -16.84 -12.43 -10.06
CA PHE A 147 -16.51 -11.12 -10.62
C PHE A 147 -17.22 -10.92 -11.95
N LYS A 148 -17.91 -9.77 -12.10
CA LYS A 148 -18.51 -9.33 -13.36
C LYS A 148 -17.56 -8.38 -14.06
N LEU A 149 -17.12 -8.76 -15.27
CA LEU A 149 -16.12 -8.03 -16.04
C LEU A 149 -16.76 -6.92 -16.89
N ARG A 150 -15.99 -5.87 -17.11
CA ARG A 150 -16.30 -4.82 -18.08
C ARG A 150 -16.25 -5.40 -19.49
N THR A 151 -17.26 -5.12 -20.30
CA THR A 151 -17.30 -5.51 -21.71
C THR A 151 -16.80 -4.39 -22.63
N GLY A 152 -16.35 -4.74 -23.84
CA GLY A 152 -15.84 -3.76 -24.81
C GLY A 152 -14.44 -3.24 -24.53
N VAL A 153 -13.73 -3.79 -23.55
CA VAL A 153 -12.32 -3.47 -23.28
C VAL A 153 -11.44 -4.15 -24.33
N THR A 154 -10.44 -3.43 -24.83
CA THR A 154 -9.41 -3.97 -25.72
C THR A 154 -8.03 -3.75 -25.15
N PHE A 155 -7.14 -4.68 -25.40
CA PHE A 155 -5.71 -4.47 -25.17
C PHE A 155 -5.17 -3.41 -26.13
N ASN A 156 -4.04 -2.80 -25.80
CA ASN A 156 -3.40 -1.76 -26.61
C ASN A 156 -2.89 -2.28 -27.98
N ASN A 157 -2.85 -3.60 -28.20
CA ASN A 157 -2.60 -4.25 -29.49
C ASN A 157 -3.89 -4.47 -30.33
N GLY A 158 -5.07 -4.05 -29.83
CA GLY A 158 -6.35 -4.17 -30.50
C GLY A 158 -7.13 -5.46 -30.24
N GLN A 159 -6.57 -6.44 -29.54
CA GLN A 159 -7.29 -7.66 -29.17
C GLN A 159 -8.36 -7.37 -28.10
N PRO A 160 -9.57 -7.95 -28.18
CA PRO A 160 -10.56 -7.81 -27.12
C PRO A 160 -10.12 -8.54 -25.86
N MET A 161 -10.33 -7.91 -24.69
CA MET A 161 -10.18 -8.56 -23.39
C MET A 161 -11.43 -9.40 -23.08
N THR A 162 -11.23 -10.61 -22.62
CA THR A 162 -12.28 -11.58 -22.29
C THR A 162 -12.05 -12.23 -20.93
N ALA A 163 -13.04 -12.99 -20.47
CA ALA A 163 -12.90 -13.81 -19.25
C ALA A 163 -11.78 -14.87 -19.38
N ASP A 164 -11.44 -15.31 -20.58
CA ASP A 164 -10.34 -16.25 -20.80
C ASP A 164 -8.97 -15.64 -20.46
N ASP A 165 -8.79 -14.32 -20.69
CA ASP A 165 -7.56 -13.60 -20.36
C ASP A 165 -7.40 -13.46 -18.83
N VAL A 166 -8.50 -13.18 -18.14
CA VAL A 166 -8.52 -13.12 -16.66
C VAL A 166 -8.20 -14.49 -16.06
N VAL A 167 -8.87 -15.54 -16.54
CA VAL A 167 -8.60 -16.92 -16.08
C VAL A 167 -7.14 -17.29 -16.31
N TRP A 168 -6.61 -17.03 -17.52
CA TRP A 168 -5.21 -17.29 -17.84
C TRP A 168 -4.27 -16.57 -16.88
N THR A 169 -4.48 -15.26 -16.68
CA THR A 169 -3.63 -14.43 -15.81
C THR A 169 -3.54 -15.01 -14.40
N PHE A 170 -4.70 -15.28 -13.76
CA PHE A 170 -4.70 -15.76 -12.38
C PHE A 170 -4.25 -17.23 -12.25
N GLN A 171 -4.41 -18.06 -13.27
CA GLN A 171 -3.82 -19.39 -13.29
C GLN A 171 -2.28 -19.32 -13.30
N GLN A 172 -1.68 -18.39 -14.06
CA GLN A 172 -0.24 -18.20 -14.06
C GLN A 172 0.28 -17.64 -12.72
N LEU A 173 -0.45 -16.70 -12.12
CA LEU A 173 -0.08 -16.07 -10.85
C LEU A 173 -0.15 -17.04 -9.66
N SER A 174 -1.08 -18.00 -9.69
CA SER A 174 -1.31 -18.98 -8.61
C SER A 174 -0.67 -20.34 -8.85
N GLU A 175 0.07 -20.55 -9.96
CA GLU A 175 0.77 -21.81 -10.25
C GLU A 175 1.84 -22.07 -9.17
N PRO A 176 1.78 -23.17 -8.41
CA PRO A 176 2.70 -23.41 -7.31
C PRO A 176 4.12 -23.76 -7.79
N ALA A 177 5.11 -23.48 -6.94
CA ALA A 177 6.48 -23.91 -7.17
C ALA A 177 6.61 -25.45 -7.19
N PRO A 178 7.55 -26.03 -7.94
CA PRO A 178 8.62 -25.38 -8.73
C PRO A 178 8.20 -24.93 -10.12
N LYS A 179 6.98 -25.22 -10.57
CA LYS A 179 6.49 -24.88 -11.90
C LYS A 179 6.15 -23.40 -12.01
N GLY A 180 5.48 -22.83 -10.99
CA GLY A 180 5.22 -21.41 -10.88
C GLY A 180 6.42 -20.64 -10.33
N THR A 181 6.64 -19.42 -10.85
CA THR A 181 7.74 -18.54 -10.44
C THR A 181 7.24 -17.15 -10.04
N SER A 182 5.92 -16.95 -9.96
CA SER A 182 5.32 -15.65 -9.70
C SER A 182 5.70 -15.08 -8.33
N SER A 183 6.05 -13.80 -8.28
CA SER A 183 6.21 -13.05 -7.02
C SER A 183 4.90 -13.00 -6.20
N ALA A 184 3.75 -13.14 -6.87
CA ALA A 184 2.43 -13.18 -6.23
C ALA A 184 2.14 -14.48 -5.46
N LEU A 185 3.02 -15.50 -5.52
CA LEU A 185 2.87 -16.72 -4.71
C LEU A 185 2.90 -16.43 -3.20
N SER A 186 3.54 -15.35 -2.77
CA SER A 186 3.45 -14.89 -1.38
C SER A 186 2.03 -14.49 -0.97
N THR A 187 1.19 -14.08 -1.94
CA THR A 187 -0.21 -13.69 -1.74
C THR A 187 -1.16 -14.87 -1.97
N PHE A 188 -0.93 -15.67 -3.00
CA PHE A 188 -1.85 -16.75 -3.40
C PHE A 188 -1.54 -18.12 -2.78
N GLY A 189 -0.33 -18.35 -2.26
CA GLY A 189 0.01 -19.63 -1.63
C GLY A 189 -0.91 -19.95 -0.44
N GLY A 190 -1.60 -21.10 -0.50
CA GLY A 190 -2.59 -21.50 0.49
C GLY A 190 -3.92 -20.73 0.42
N VAL A 191 -4.15 -19.94 -0.63
CA VAL A 191 -5.38 -19.17 -0.86
C VAL A 191 -6.05 -19.57 -2.16
N LEU A 192 -5.31 -19.58 -3.27
CA LEU A 192 -5.84 -19.84 -4.60
C LEU A 192 -4.92 -20.79 -5.38
N THR A 193 -5.52 -21.76 -6.05
CA THR A 193 -4.84 -22.63 -7.01
C THR A 193 -5.32 -22.35 -8.44
N PRO A 194 -4.55 -22.72 -9.49
CA PRO A 194 -5.01 -22.57 -10.88
C PRO A 194 -6.36 -23.23 -11.16
N ALA A 195 -6.66 -24.36 -10.52
CA ALA A 195 -7.92 -25.08 -10.67
C ALA A 195 -9.12 -24.32 -10.07
N GLY A 196 -8.87 -23.44 -9.11
CA GLY A 196 -9.87 -22.58 -8.49
C GLY A 196 -10.33 -21.42 -9.39
N VAL A 197 -9.64 -21.11 -10.49
CA VAL A 197 -9.99 -19.97 -11.37
C VAL A 197 -10.78 -20.48 -12.57
N LYS A 198 -12.06 -20.06 -12.70
CA LYS A 198 -12.95 -20.56 -13.73
C LYS A 198 -13.71 -19.45 -14.45
N LYS A 199 -13.86 -19.63 -15.74
CA LYS A 199 -14.80 -18.86 -16.56
C LYS A 199 -16.22 -19.40 -16.33
N VAL A 200 -17.14 -18.53 -15.96
CA VAL A 200 -18.57 -18.87 -15.85
C VAL A 200 -19.29 -18.57 -17.18
N ASP A 201 -19.05 -17.38 -17.72
CA ASP A 201 -19.55 -16.94 -19.02
C ASP A 201 -18.57 -15.94 -19.68
N ALA A 202 -18.95 -15.29 -20.77
CA ALA A 202 -18.07 -14.38 -21.52
C ALA A 202 -17.56 -13.18 -20.69
N SER A 203 -18.29 -12.79 -19.64
CA SER A 203 -18.03 -11.62 -18.80
C SER A 203 -18.03 -11.92 -17.30
N THR A 204 -17.99 -13.20 -16.91
CA THR A 204 -18.02 -13.61 -15.51
C THR A 204 -16.91 -14.62 -15.21
N VAL A 205 -16.15 -14.33 -14.17
CA VAL A 205 -15.11 -15.24 -13.65
C VAL A 205 -15.42 -15.57 -12.19
N GLU A 206 -15.19 -16.81 -11.81
CA GLU A 206 -15.32 -17.32 -10.46
C GLU A 206 -13.96 -17.77 -9.93
N PHE A 207 -13.70 -17.43 -8.66
CA PHE A 207 -12.55 -17.86 -7.90
C PHE A 207 -13.00 -18.73 -6.72
N THR A 208 -12.65 -19.99 -6.73
CA THR A 208 -12.83 -20.92 -5.60
C THR A 208 -11.53 -20.96 -4.80
N LEU A 209 -11.60 -20.53 -3.55
CA LEU A 209 -10.44 -20.41 -2.66
C LEU A 209 -10.23 -21.73 -1.88
N GLU A 210 -8.98 -21.94 -1.42
CA GLU A 210 -8.64 -23.09 -0.56
C GLU A 210 -9.22 -22.96 0.86
N ALA A 211 -9.52 -21.71 1.29
CA ALA A 211 -10.21 -21.41 2.54
C ALA A 211 -10.96 -20.06 2.43
N PRO A 212 -11.97 -19.80 3.27
CA PRO A 212 -12.65 -18.52 3.33
C PRO A 212 -11.69 -17.34 3.47
N ASN A 213 -11.88 -16.27 2.64
CA ASN A 213 -11.05 -15.08 2.70
C ASN A 213 -11.85 -13.83 2.32
N GLY A 214 -12.20 -13.00 3.33
CA GLY A 214 -12.92 -11.73 3.14
C GLY A 214 -12.08 -10.64 2.47
N ASN A 215 -10.75 -10.75 2.50
CA ASN A 215 -9.83 -9.80 1.88
C ASN A 215 -9.42 -10.20 0.44
N PHE A 216 -10.00 -11.26 -0.12
CA PHE A 216 -9.66 -11.72 -1.48
C PHE A 216 -9.74 -10.63 -2.57
N PRO A 217 -10.71 -9.67 -2.53
CA PRO A 217 -10.72 -8.57 -3.50
C PRO A 217 -9.42 -7.75 -3.56
N TYR A 218 -8.70 -7.57 -2.45
CA TYR A 218 -7.37 -6.93 -2.45
C TYR A 218 -6.32 -7.77 -3.20
N PHE A 219 -6.43 -9.09 -3.17
CA PHE A 219 -5.47 -10.00 -3.82
C PHE A 219 -5.56 -9.99 -5.35
N VAL A 220 -6.69 -9.54 -5.89
CA VAL A 220 -6.92 -9.38 -7.34
C VAL A 220 -7.00 -7.91 -7.77
N SER A 221 -6.64 -7.00 -6.86
CA SER A 221 -6.60 -5.55 -7.08
C SER A 221 -5.21 -5.04 -7.46
N SER A 222 -5.10 -3.72 -7.62
CA SER A 222 -3.84 -3.02 -7.83
C SER A 222 -2.83 -3.21 -6.69
N ASP A 223 -3.25 -3.63 -5.50
CA ASP A 223 -2.36 -3.93 -4.39
C ASP A 223 -1.54 -5.21 -4.59
N ASN A 224 -2.02 -6.14 -5.40
CA ASN A 224 -1.23 -7.25 -5.90
C ASN A 224 -0.67 -6.86 -7.27
N TYR A 225 0.45 -6.19 -7.26
CA TYR A 225 1.06 -5.55 -8.42
C TYR A 225 1.34 -6.47 -9.61
N GLY A 226 1.46 -7.78 -9.41
CA GLY A 226 1.55 -8.78 -10.49
C GLY A 226 0.20 -9.11 -11.15
N ALA A 227 -0.94 -8.67 -10.57
CA ALA A 227 -2.27 -9.08 -11.02
C ALA A 227 -2.81 -8.24 -12.19
N ILE A 228 -1.96 -7.61 -12.99
CA ILE A 228 -2.39 -6.97 -14.24
C ILE A 228 -2.94 -8.01 -15.21
N ILE A 229 -4.03 -7.68 -15.89
CA ILE A 229 -4.62 -8.58 -16.87
C ILE A 229 -3.84 -8.51 -18.19
N VAL A 230 -3.40 -9.67 -18.67
CA VAL A 230 -2.67 -9.83 -19.92
C VAL A 230 -3.42 -10.77 -20.88
N PRO A 231 -3.18 -10.69 -22.20
CA PRO A 231 -3.76 -11.63 -23.16
C PRO A 231 -3.42 -13.08 -22.82
N LYS A 232 -4.37 -13.97 -23.00
CA LYS A 232 -4.16 -15.43 -22.86
C LYS A 232 -3.02 -15.89 -23.78
N GLY A 233 -2.10 -16.66 -23.22
CA GLY A 233 -0.92 -17.16 -23.93
C GLY A 233 0.24 -16.16 -24.00
N THR A 234 0.20 -15.07 -23.24
CA THR A 234 1.31 -14.11 -23.15
C THR A 234 2.63 -14.80 -22.80
N ASP A 235 3.66 -14.55 -23.62
CA ASP A 235 5.04 -14.89 -23.28
C ASP A 235 5.59 -13.80 -22.34
N TYR A 236 5.53 -14.06 -21.06
CA TYR A 236 5.96 -13.11 -20.03
C TYR A 236 7.45 -12.73 -20.13
N SER A 237 8.30 -13.59 -20.71
CA SER A 237 9.73 -13.30 -20.90
C SER A 237 9.97 -12.19 -21.93
N LYS A 238 9.00 -11.96 -22.83
CA LYS A 238 9.04 -10.94 -23.88
C LYS A 238 8.12 -9.75 -23.59
N TRP A 239 7.38 -9.77 -22.50
CA TRP A 239 6.39 -8.74 -22.20
C TRP A 239 6.95 -7.32 -22.23
N GLN A 240 8.19 -7.11 -21.72
CA GLN A 240 8.86 -5.80 -21.71
C GLN A 240 9.15 -5.21 -23.11
N SER A 241 9.05 -6.01 -24.18
CA SER A 241 9.21 -5.50 -25.55
C SER A 241 7.92 -4.95 -26.14
N THR A 242 6.79 -5.24 -25.53
CA THR A 242 5.45 -4.89 -26.05
C THR A 242 4.60 -4.10 -25.07
N PHE A 243 4.76 -4.33 -23.77
CA PHE A 243 3.92 -3.79 -22.71
C PHE A 243 2.42 -3.93 -23.05
N VAL A 244 2.01 -5.12 -23.51
CA VAL A 244 0.61 -5.35 -23.84
C VAL A 244 -0.25 -5.34 -22.58
N GLY A 245 -1.28 -4.48 -22.58
CA GLY A 245 -2.21 -4.31 -21.48
C GLY A 245 -3.41 -3.48 -21.92
N THR A 246 -4.36 -3.25 -21.01
CA THR A 246 -5.62 -2.54 -21.26
C THR A 246 -5.57 -1.06 -20.91
N GLY A 247 -4.44 -0.57 -20.37
CA GLY A 247 -4.29 0.74 -19.75
C GLY A 247 -4.32 1.93 -20.71
N ALA A 248 -4.27 3.12 -20.08
CA ALA A 248 -4.42 4.41 -20.77
C ALA A 248 -3.30 4.75 -21.75
N PHE A 249 -2.15 4.12 -21.59
CA PHE A 249 -1.00 4.32 -22.48
C PHE A 249 -0.58 3.00 -23.14
N LYS A 250 0.20 3.13 -24.20
CA LYS A 250 0.91 2.04 -24.87
C LYS A 250 2.38 2.38 -25.01
N LEU A 251 3.23 1.37 -25.16
CA LEU A 251 4.66 1.58 -25.33
C LEU A 251 4.97 2.41 -26.57
N GLY A 252 5.78 3.46 -26.40
CA GLY A 252 6.44 4.17 -27.49
C GLY A 252 7.85 3.62 -27.71
N SER A 253 8.68 3.59 -26.65
CA SER A 253 10.01 2.98 -26.68
C SER A 253 10.41 2.50 -25.29
N TYR A 254 11.25 1.46 -25.22
CA TYR A 254 11.88 0.99 -23.99
C TYR A 254 13.34 0.63 -24.26
N THR A 255 14.23 1.21 -23.47
CA THR A 255 15.67 0.89 -23.48
C THR A 255 16.06 0.50 -22.06
N PRO A 256 16.43 -0.76 -21.80
CA PRO A 256 16.84 -1.23 -20.48
C PRO A 256 17.91 -0.32 -19.86
N ASN A 257 17.78 -0.03 -18.58
CA ASN A 257 18.66 0.83 -17.79
C ASN A 257 18.73 2.31 -18.22
N VAL A 258 18.01 2.73 -19.25
CA VAL A 258 18.00 4.10 -19.77
C VAL A 258 16.65 4.76 -19.51
N GLY A 259 15.57 4.18 -20.01
CA GLY A 259 14.25 4.75 -19.86
C GLY A 259 13.19 4.14 -20.76
N ALA A 260 12.00 4.73 -20.70
CA ALA A 260 10.86 4.36 -21.51
C ALA A 260 10.05 5.58 -21.93
N THR A 261 9.38 5.49 -23.07
CA THR A 261 8.35 6.46 -23.46
C THR A 261 7.02 5.72 -23.65
N PHE A 262 5.94 6.38 -23.24
CA PHE A 262 4.60 5.87 -23.49
C PHE A 262 3.76 6.97 -24.15
N VAL A 263 2.86 6.56 -25.04
CA VAL A 263 1.93 7.43 -25.76
C VAL A 263 0.50 6.99 -25.45
N PRO A 264 -0.51 7.89 -25.58
CA PRO A 264 -1.90 7.53 -25.32
C PRO A 264 -2.34 6.30 -26.12
N ASN A 265 -3.03 5.38 -25.45
CA ASN A 265 -3.69 4.25 -26.09
C ASN A 265 -4.97 4.75 -26.79
N PRO A 266 -5.06 4.71 -28.13
CA PRO A 266 -6.24 5.21 -28.85
C PRO A 266 -7.51 4.40 -28.53
N ASN A 267 -7.34 3.13 -28.14
CA ASN A 267 -8.42 2.19 -27.84
C ASN A 267 -8.77 2.12 -26.36
N TYR A 268 -8.23 3.05 -25.54
CA TYR A 268 -8.49 3.02 -24.09
C TYR A 268 -9.98 3.20 -23.81
N TRP A 269 -10.53 2.31 -23.00
CA TRP A 269 -11.95 2.27 -22.63
C TRP A 269 -12.38 3.41 -21.70
N GLY A 270 -11.43 3.99 -20.95
CA GLY A 270 -11.67 5.09 -20.03
C GLY A 270 -11.42 6.48 -20.62
N ALA A 271 -11.31 7.49 -19.77
CA ALA A 271 -11.00 8.85 -20.20
C ALA A 271 -9.60 8.93 -20.83
N LYS A 272 -9.51 9.52 -22.02
CA LYS A 272 -8.22 9.69 -22.73
C LYS A 272 -7.27 10.57 -21.93
N PRO A 273 -5.97 10.23 -21.87
CA PRO A 273 -4.94 11.06 -21.25
C PRO A 273 -4.92 12.49 -21.83
N TYR A 274 -4.56 13.45 -20.98
CA TYR A 274 -4.33 14.82 -21.42
C TYR A 274 -2.97 15.00 -22.12
N LEU A 275 -1.98 14.20 -21.74
CA LEU A 275 -0.60 14.26 -22.24
C LEU A 275 -0.48 13.62 -23.64
N ASP A 276 0.41 14.18 -24.48
CA ASP A 276 0.80 13.54 -25.75
C ASP A 276 1.74 12.36 -25.54
N SER A 277 2.56 12.43 -24.48
CA SER A 277 3.47 11.35 -24.11
C SER A 277 3.93 11.46 -22.64
N THR A 278 4.45 10.35 -22.11
CA THR A 278 5.22 10.31 -20.88
C THR A 278 6.62 9.78 -21.17
N SER A 279 7.64 10.35 -20.55
CA SER A 279 9.04 9.97 -20.74
C SER A 279 9.65 9.63 -19.38
N PHE A 280 9.97 8.38 -19.16
CA PHE A 280 10.62 7.89 -17.95
C PHE A 280 12.13 7.82 -18.16
N LYS A 281 12.89 8.38 -17.25
CA LYS A 281 14.34 8.28 -17.19
C LYS A 281 14.75 7.48 -15.97
N PHE A 282 15.58 6.47 -16.15
CA PHE A 282 16.03 5.60 -15.08
C PHE A 282 17.30 6.10 -14.42
N TYR A 283 17.33 6.00 -13.09
CA TYR A 283 18.44 6.39 -12.24
C TYR A 283 18.82 5.24 -11.32
N SER A 284 20.11 5.09 -11.06
CA SER A 284 20.62 4.00 -10.20
C SER A 284 20.30 4.19 -8.72
N SER A 285 19.95 5.41 -8.29
CA SER A 285 19.66 5.75 -6.89
C SER A 285 18.87 7.05 -6.77
N GLN A 286 18.41 7.37 -5.56
CA GLN A 286 17.61 8.56 -5.28
C GLN A 286 18.36 9.90 -5.46
N PRO A 287 19.63 10.11 -5.03
CA PRO A 287 20.27 11.42 -5.13
C PRO A 287 20.29 12.00 -6.55
N PRO A 288 20.67 11.27 -7.62
CA PRO A 288 20.59 11.81 -8.98
C PRO A 288 19.16 12.10 -9.45
N MET A 289 18.12 11.44 -8.94
CA MET A 289 16.73 11.81 -9.25
C MET A 289 16.38 13.18 -8.66
N ILE A 290 16.82 13.46 -7.44
CA ILE A 290 16.62 14.74 -6.77
C ILE A 290 17.33 15.86 -7.55
N LEU A 291 18.58 15.64 -7.96
CA LEU A 291 19.33 16.60 -8.78
C LEU A 291 18.66 16.87 -10.13
N ALA A 292 18.12 15.83 -10.76
CA ALA A 292 17.40 15.97 -12.04
C ALA A 292 16.09 16.79 -11.89
N LEU A 293 15.37 16.64 -10.78
CA LEU A 293 14.19 17.46 -10.49
C LEU A 293 14.59 18.92 -10.23
N GLN A 294 15.66 19.15 -9.47
CA GLN A 294 16.19 20.49 -9.19
C GLN A 294 16.73 21.20 -10.46
N GLY A 295 17.33 20.44 -11.38
CA GLY A 295 17.83 20.91 -12.65
C GLY A 295 16.76 21.07 -13.75
N ASN A 296 15.48 20.78 -13.46
CA ASN A 296 14.39 20.73 -14.45
C ASN A 296 14.62 19.72 -15.59
N ASP A 297 15.44 18.70 -15.38
CA ASP A 297 15.60 17.59 -16.33
C ASP A 297 14.38 16.65 -16.33
N VAL A 298 13.69 16.57 -15.18
CA VAL A 298 12.43 15.84 -14.99
C VAL A 298 11.40 16.73 -14.30
N ASP A 299 10.12 16.39 -14.48
CA ASP A 299 8.98 17.10 -13.89
C ASP A 299 8.48 16.41 -12.62
N VAL A 300 8.75 15.10 -12.50
CA VAL A 300 8.25 14.22 -11.42
C VAL A 300 9.34 13.25 -10.98
N ILE A 301 9.41 12.98 -9.68
CA ILE A 301 10.03 11.76 -9.13
C ILE A 301 8.92 10.82 -8.75
N ALA A 302 8.85 9.65 -9.36
CA ALA A 302 7.74 8.69 -9.21
C ALA A 302 7.58 8.20 -7.76
N GLN A 303 8.69 7.84 -7.13
CA GLN A 303 8.74 7.49 -5.71
C GLN A 303 10.14 7.78 -5.16
N PHE A 304 10.20 8.21 -3.90
CA PHE A 304 11.45 8.38 -3.16
C PHE A 304 11.25 8.14 -1.66
N ALA A 305 12.34 7.87 -0.95
CA ALA A 305 12.35 7.72 0.50
C ALA A 305 12.62 9.08 1.18
N PRO A 306 12.10 9.31 2.40
CA PRO A 306 12.38 10.54 3.16
C PRO A 306 13.87 10.77 3.42
N ALA A 307 14.62 9.70 3.67
CA ALA A 307 16.05 9.76 3.95
C ALA A 307 16.81 10.36 2.76
N GLY A 308 17.57 11.42 3.01
CA GLY A 308 18.35 12.12 1.99
C GLY A 308 17.56 13.05 1.08
N ALA A 309 16.26 13.27 1.33
CA ALA A 309 15.37 14.10 0.50
C ALA A 309 15.11 15.51 1.04
N ALA A 310 15.78 15.93 2.11
CA ALA A 310 15.55 17.23 2.77
C ALA A 310 15.57 18.43 1.80
N ALA A 311 16.37 18.37 0.73
CA ALA A 311 16.49 19.44 -0.27
C ALA A 311 15.18 19.68 -1.06
N ILE A 312 14.31 18.70 -1.18
CA ILE A 312 13.01 18.83 -1.87
C ILE A 312 11.84 18.82 -0.90
N LEU A 313 11.91 18.06 0.19
CA LEU A 313 10.83 17.94 1.20
C LEU A 313 10.48 19.29 1.84
N ASN A 314 11.47 20.11 2.12
CA ASN A 314 11.30 21.40 2.79
C ASN A 314 11.25 22.60 1.82
N SER A 315 11.20 22.35 0.50
CA SER A 315 11.21 23.39 -0.51
C SER A 315 9.79 23.69 -1.02
N PRO A 316 9.33 24.94 -0.99
CA PRO A 316 8.03 25.33 -1.56
C PRO A 316 8.01 25.25 -3.09
N THR A 317 9.17 25.03 -3.74
CA THR A 317 9.28 24.89 -5.19
C THR A 317 8.64 23.61 -5.73
N TYR A 318 8.51 22.59 -4.88
CA TYR A 318 8.00 21.28 -5.28
C TYR A 318 6.68 20.95 -4.58
N LYS A 319 5.84 20.19 -5.26
CA LYS A 319 4.68 19.52 -4.65
C LYS A 319 5.12 18.16 -4.16
N ILE A 320 4.87 17.86 -2.89
CA ILE A 320 5.09 16.54 -2.32
C ILE A 320 3.73 15.90 -2.06
N ILE A 321 3.50 14.74 -2.66
CA ILE A 321 2.34 13.89 -2.37
C ILE A 321 2.80 12.85 -1.37
N LYS A 322 2.19 12.85 -0.19
CA LYS A 322 2.43 11.90 0.89
C LYS A 322 1.26 10.93 0.99
N LEU A 323 1.55 9.66 1.04
CA LEU A 323 0.56 8.60 1.15
C LEU A 323 0.90 7.71 2.35
N GLU A 324 -0.04 7.59 3.28
CA GLU A 324 0.08 6.55 4.31
C GLU A 324 0.28 5.19 3.64
N SER A 325 1.24 4.43 4.11
CA SER A 325 1.54 3.12 3.57
C SER A 325 1.70 2.06 4.66
N ALA A 326 1.71 0.82 4.25
CA ALA A 326 2.07 -0.30 5.11
C ALA A 326 3.54 -0.72 4.93
N ASN A 327 4.37 0.11 4.28
CA ASN A 327 5.83 -0.09 4.31
C ASN A 327 6.34 0.03 5.74
N HIS A 328 7.12 -0.93 6.18
CA HIS A 328 7.63 -0.93 7.56
C HIS A 328 8.96 -1.66 7.68
N ARG A 329 9.51 -1.62 8.89
CA ARG A 329 10.67 -2.43 9.28
C ARG A 329 10.24 -3.41 10.36
N GLU A 330 10.79 -4.62 10.29
CA GLU A 330 10.56 -5.68 11.28
C GLU A 330 11.88 -6.06 11.94
N LEU A 331 11.90 -6.03 13.28
CA LEU A 331 12.96 -6.61 14.08
C LEU A 331 12.47 -7.93 14.63
N SER A 332 12.81 -9.03 14.00
CA SER A 332 12.49 -10.38 14.46
C SER A 332 13.46 -10.86 15.52
N MET A 333 12.96 -11.65 16.48
CA MET A 333 13.74 -12.30 17.56
C MET A 333 13.41 -13.78 17.61
N ARG A 334 14.43 -14.65 17.55
CA ARG A 334 14.29 -16.11 17.53
C ARG A 334 13.66 -16.64 18.83
N THR A 335 12.36 -16.98 18.76
CA THR A 335 11.60 -17.46 19.92
C THR A 335 12.03 -18.84 20.42
N ASP A 336 12.81 -19.56 19.64
CA ASP A 336 13.37 -20.87 19.93
C ASP A 336 14.82 -20.84 20.44
N LEU A 337 15.44 -19.65 20.53
CA LEU A 337 16.82 -19.46 21.00
C LEU A 337 16.87 -18.55 22.23
N ALA A 338 17.66 -18.95 23.23
CA ALA A 338 17.95 -18.07 24.38
C ALA A 338 18.72 -16.82 23.91
N PRO A 339 18.48 -15.65 24.52
CA PRO A 339 17.57 -15.43 25.65
C PRO A 339 16.13 -15.14 25.23
N PHE A 340 15.82 -15.14 23.91
CA PHE A 340 14.52 -14.74 23.34
C PHE A 340 13.43 -15.82 23.46
N THR A 341 13.69 -16.98 24.05
CA THR A 341 12.64 -17.96 24.39
C THR A 341 11.62 -17.39 25.39
N ASP A 342 12.05 -16.46 26.24
CA ASP A 342 11.19 -15.79 27.21
C ASP A 342 10.55 -14.53 26.59
N PRO A 343 9.21 -14.42 26.52
CA PRO A 343 8.55 -13.25 25.96
C PRO A 343 8.87 -11.96 26.73
N ARG A 344 9.21 -12.03 28.02
CA ARG A 344 9.63 -10.87 28.82
C ARG A 344 10.91 -10.23 28.30
N VAL A 345 11.84 -11.02 27.77
CA VAL A 345 13.07 -10.52 27.14
C VAL A 345 12.75 -9.81 25.84
N ARG A 346 11.85 -10.37 25.01
CA ARG A 346 11.43 -9.75 23.75
C ARG A 346 10.67 -8.44 24.00
N GLN A 347 9.76 -8.44 24.98
CA GLN A 347 9.08 -7.22 25.42
C GLN A 347 10.08 -6.16 25.93
N ALA A 348 11.10 -6.56 26.68
CA ALA A 348 12.13 -5.64 27.16
C ALA A 348 12.84 -4.94 26.00
N VAL A 349 13.22 -5.67 24.94
CA VAL A 349 13.76 -5.06 23.71
C VAL A 349 12.78 -4.04 23.14
N ALA A 350 11.50 -4.41 23.00
CA ALA A 350 10.48 -3.53 22.44
C ALA A 350 10.26 -2.24 23.26
N TYR A 351 10.37 -2.32 24.59
CA TYR A 351 10.28 -1.17 25.48
C TYR A 351 11.52 -0.26 25.45
N THR A 352 12.66 -0.70 24.89
CA THR A 352 13.82 0.19 24.79
C THR A 352 13.71 1.19 23.66
N ILE A 353 12.92 0.94 22.62
CA ILE A 353 12.93 1.69 21.36
C ILE A 353 12.15 3.01 21.46
N ASP A 354 12.85 4.12 21.18
CA ASP A 354 12.25 5.45 21.00
C ASP A 354 11.70 5.58 19.56
N ARG A 355 10.48 5.09 19.35
CA ARG A 355 9.81 5.11 18.03
C ARG A 355 9.56 6.52 17.49
N PRO A 356 9.03 7.48 18.30
CA PRO A 356 8.89 8.86 17.84
C PRO A 356 10.22 9.51 17.43
N GLY A 357 11.28 9.28 18.23
CA GLY A 357 12.62 9.76 17.91
C GLY A 357 13.17 9.15 16.62
N ALA A 358 12.92 7.86 16.38
CA ALA A 358 13.32 7.18 15.15
C ALA A 358 12.59 7.74 13.92
N VAL A 359 11.27 7.96 13.99
CA VAL A 359 10.49 8.59 12.90
C VAL A 359 11.00 9.99 12.59
N ALA A 360 11.23 10.81 13.62
CA ALA A 360 11.73 12.18 13.43
C ALA A 360 13.13 12.21 12.79
N ALA A 361 14.05 11.38 13.31
CA ALA A 361 15.45 11.39 12.89
C ALA A 361 15.71 10.71 11.54
N LEU A 362 15.02 9.59 11.26
CA LEU A 362 15.30 8.76 10.09
C LEU A 362 14.36 9.05 8.92
N LEU A 363 13.11 9.43 9.20
CA LEU A 363 12.08 9.65 8.19
C LEU A 363 11.71 11.12 8.02
N SER A 364 12.38 12.04 8.72
CA SER A 364 12.04 13.48 8.69
C SER A 364 10.58 13.77 9.06
N GLY A 365 9.93 12.87 9.81
CA GLY A 365 8.51 12.92 10.17
C GLY A 365 7.56 12.35 9.10
N ASP A 366 8.08 11.83 7.98
CA ASP A 366 7.28 11.22 6.91
C ASP A 366 7.07 9.72 7.18
N GLY A 367 6.27 9.44 8.19
CA GLY A 367 5.92 8.12 8.69
C GLY A 367 5.16 8.19 9.99
N SER A 368 4.73 7.06 10.48
CA SER A 368 3.98 6.94 11.73
C SER A 368 4.57 5.88 12.66
N VAL A 369 4.36 6.06 13.96
CA VAL A 369 4.81 5.13 14.99
C VAL A 369 4.05 3.80 14.86
N ALA A 370 4.78 2.67 14.90
CA ALA A 370 4.16 1.34 14.93
C ALA A 370 4.02 0.79 16.35
N ASN A 371 3.30 -0.32 16.53
CA ASN A 371 2.96 -0.87 17.84
C ASN A 371 3.14 -2.40 17.95
N ASP A 372 4.22 -2.95 17.39
CA ASP A 372 4.63 -4.36 17.46
C ASP A 372 3.58 -5.37 16.96
N TYR A 373 2.79 -4.95 15.96
CA TYR A 373 1.87 -5.79 15.20
C TYR A 373 1.68 -5.25 13.77
N PRO A 374 1.31 -6.08 12.78
CA PRO A 374 1.24 -5.68 11.38
C PRO A 374 -0.09 -4.99 10.99
N PHE A 375 -0.71 -4.26 11.92
CA PHE A 375 -1.89 -3.44 11.65
C PHE A 375 -1.48 -1.96 11.74
N GLY A 376 -1.24 -1.35 10.57
CA GLY A 376 -0.86 0.05 10.48
C GLY A 376 -2.07 0.99 10.31
N PRO A 377 -1.85 2.31 10.32
CA PRO A 377 -2.91 3.31 10.23
C PRO A 377 -3.68 3.24 8.89
N ARG A 378 -3.04 2.70 7.84
CA ARG A 378 -3.66 2.49 6.54
C ARG A 378 -4.82 1.49 6.58
N TYR A 379 -4.76 0.46 7.45
CA TYR A 379 -5.75 -0.61 7.46
C TYR A 379 -7.02 -0.22 8.23
N PRO A 380 -8.22 -0.24 7.58
CA PRO A 380 -9.47 0.07 8.27
C PRO A 380 -9.78 -0.89 9.43
N SER A 381 -9.21 -2.11 9.38
CA SER A 381 -9.41 -3.15 10.40
C SER A 381 -8.52 -2.98 11.64
N THR A 382 -7.59 -2.03 11.67
CA THR A 382 -6.77 -1.74 12.86
C THR A 382 -7.67 -1.35 14.05
N ASP A 383 -7.46 -1.99 15.20
CA ASP A 383 -8.14 -1.59 16.44
C ASP A 383 -7.36 -0.49 17.15
N THR A 384 -7.77 0.74 16.92
CA THR A 384 -7.13 1.93 17.51
C THR A 384 -7.33 2.06 19.02
N SER A 385 -8.12 1.18 19.66
CA SER A 385 -8.29 1.14 21.12
C SER A 385 -7.15 0.41 21.85
N VAL A 386 -6.33 -0.36 21.12
CA VAL A 386 -5.18 -1.06 21.71
C VAL A 386 -4.10 -0.05 22.09
N PRO A 387 -3.65 -0.02 23.35
CA PRO A 387 -2.70 0.98 23.81
C PRO A 387 -1.35 0.93 23.10
N GLN A 388 -0.84 2.09 22.70
CA GLN A 388 0.48 2.23 22.09
C GLN A 388 1.58 1.90 23.09
N ARG A 389 2.48 0.99 22.73
CA ARG A 389 3.71 0.76 23.51
C ARG A 389 4.66 1.94 23.31
N THR A 390 5.02 2.58 24.41
CA THR A 390 5.99 3.68 24.44
C THR A 390 7.34 3.20 25.02
N GLN A 391 8.41 3.96 24.77
CA GLN A 391 9.70 3.69 25.41
C GLN A 391 9.56 3.73 26.94
N ASP A 392 10.04 2.68 27.60
CA ASP A 392 10.11 2.59 29.06
C ASP A 392 11.32 1.74 29.48
N ILE A 393 12.45 2.41 29.71
CA ILE A 393 13.71 1.76 30.09
C ILE A 393 13.61 1.12 31.48
N ALA A 394 12.84 1.68 32.40
CA ALA A 394 12.66 1.12 33.74
C ALA A 394 11.87 -0.21 33.63
N LYS A 395 10.81 -0.25 32.85
CA LYS A 395 10.04 -1.45 32.57
C LYS A 395 10.89 -2.52 31.84
N ALA A 396 11.72 -2.11 30.88
CA ALA A 396 12.63 -3.02 30.18
C ALA A 396 13.58 -3.71 31.17
N LYS A 397 14.23 -2.94 32.06
CA LYS A 397 15.10 -3.49 33.11
C LYS A 397 14.37 -4.42 34.08
N GLN A 398 13.14 -4.05 34.47
CA GLN A 398 12.30 -4.90 35.33
C GLN A 398 11.99 -6.25 34.67
N LEU A 399 11.63 -6.25 33.39
CA LEU A 399 11.33 -7.45 32.62
C LEU A 399 12.57 -8.33 32.46
N LEU A 400 13.74 -7.74 32.17
CA LEU A 400 15.01 -8.46 32.07
C LEU A 400 15.38 -9.12 33.40
N ALA A 401 15.28 -8.39 34.52
CA ALA A 401 15.54 -8.94 35.83
C ALA A 401 14.61 -10.11 36.16
N ALA A 402 13.31 -9.97 35.88
CA ALA A 402 12.32 -11.04 36.08
C ALA A 402 12.57 -12.26 35.19
N ALA A 403 13.21 -12.08 34.03
CA ALA A 403 13.61 -13.14 33.12
C ALA A 403 15.00 -13.73 33.41
N GLY A 404 15.66 -13.34 34.52
CA GLY A 404 16.97 -13.85 34.90
C GLY A 404 18.18 -13.11 34.30
N HIS A 405 17.95 -11.94 33.67
CA HIS A 405 18.98 -11.11 33.07
C HIS A 405 19.11 -9.72 33.74
N PRO A 406 19.33 -9.61 35.06
CA PRO A 406 19.35 -8.33 35.77
C PRO A 406 20.45 -7.37 35.29
N ASN A 407 21.53 -7.91 34.70
CA ASN A 407 22.65 -7.15 34.14
C ASN A 407 22.59 -7.04 32.60
N GLY A 408 21.47 -7.42 31.99
CA GLY A 408 21.33 -7.48 30.55
C GLY A 408 22.00 -8.71 29.92
N PHE A 409 22.25 -8.64 28.62
CA PHE A 409 22.88 -9.71 27.82
C PHE A 409 23.51 -9.14 26.56
N THR A 410 24.28 -9.98 25.84
CA THR A 410 24.83 -9.64 24.52
C THR A 410 24.21 -10.52 23.45
N THR A 411 23.86 -9.91 22.31
CA THR A 411 23.31 -10.61 21.14
C THR A 411 23.86 -10.02 19.83
N THR A 412 23.59 -10.69 18.70
CA THR A 412 23.93 -10.16 17.36
C THR A 412 22.65 -9.87 16.61
N MET A 413 22.59 -8.69 15.95
CA MET A 413 21.53 -8.30 15.04
C MET A 413 22.07 -8.27 13.62
N ASN A 414 21.49 -9.07 12.74
CA ASN A 414 21.74 -9.02 11.30
C ASN A 414 20.87 -7.95 10.65
N SER A 415 21.43 -7.23 9.68
CA SER A 415 20.65 -6.27 8.89
C SER A 415 21.28 -6.09 7.51
N GLU A 416 20.56 -5.40 6.65
CA GLU A 416 20.93 -5.14 5.26
C GLU A 416 21.39 -3.70 5.05
N ILE A 417 22.14 -3.49 3.96
CA ILE A 417 22.45 -2.14 3.44
C ILE A 417 21.32 -1.75 2.48
N TYR A 418 20.27 -1.15 3.04
CA TYR A 418 19.14 -0.63 2.27
C TYR A 418 18.52 0.58 2.97
N GLN A 419 18.30 1.66 2.23
CA GLN A 419 17.71 2.92 2.71
C GLN A 419 18.27 3.34 4.09
N GLU A 420 17.40 3.57 5.11
CA GLU A 420 17.75 3.99 6.47
C GLU A 420 18.01 2.82 7.44
N ILE A 421 17.93 1.58 7.00
CA ILE A 421 18.05 0.39 7.87
C ILE A 421 19.39 0.34 8.66
N PRO A 422 20.56 0.67 8.04
CA PRO A 422 21.81 0.72 8.80
C PRO A 422 21.77 1.74 9.94
N GLN A 423 21.13 2.88 9.75
CA GLN A 423 20.95 3.92 10.76
C GLN A 423 19.95 3.48 11.84
N LEU A 424 18.83 2.86 11.45
CA LEU A 424 17.86 2.28 12.38
C LEU A 424 18.52 1.22 13.26
N ALA A 425 19.38 0.36 12.71
CA ALA A 425 20.13 -0.63 13.46
C ALA A 425 21.01 0.01 14.55
N GLN A 426 21.65 1.17 14.27
CA GLN A 426 22.42 1.92 15.24
C GLN A 426 21.52 2.54 16.33
N VAL A 427 20.35 3.08 15.96
CA VAL A 427 19.37 3.61 16.92
C VAL A 427 18.91 2.51 17.88
N ILE A 428 18.48 1.36 17.34
CA ILE A 428 18.04 0.20 18.16
C ILE A 428 19.15 -0.25 19.10
N LYS A 429 20.39 -0.36 18.62
CA LYS A 429 21.56 -0.70 19.45
C LYS A 429 21.77 0.29 20.60
N ALA A 430 21.71 1.59 20.31
CA ALA A 430 21.91 2.63 21.32
C ALA A 430 20.79 2.64 22.37
N ASP A 431 19.55 2.45 21.94
CA ASP A 431 18.39 2.39 22.81
C ASP A 431 18.43 1.13 23.72
N ALA A 432 18.72 -0.02 23.15
CA ALA A 432 18.85 -1.29 23.88
C ALA A 432 19.94 -1.25 24.97
N ALA A 433 21.04 -0.56 24.70
CA ALA A 433 22.14 -0.39 25.63
C ALA A 433 21.72 0.32 26.95
N LYS A 434 20.69 1.20 26.89
CA LYS A 434 20.13 1.88 28.07
C LYS A 434 19.56 0.89 29.11
N ALA A 435 19.13 -0.29 28.63
CA ALA A 435 18.64 -1.37 29.49
C ALA A 435 19.69 -2.48 29.77
N GLY A 436 20.93 -2.34 29.31
CA GLY A 436 21.98 -3.33 29.44
C GLY A 436 22.01 -4.39 28.32
N ILE A 437 21.25 -4.21 27.26
CA ILE A 437 21.26 -5.12 26.10
C ILE A 437 22.35 -4.65 25.13
N ASN A 438 23.41 -5.44 24.96
CA ASN A 438 24.53 -5.14 24.07
C ASN A 438 24.32 -5.83 22.72
N ILE A 439 24.10 -5.03 21.64
CA ILE A 439 23.87 -5.55 20.30
C ILE A 439 25.12 -5.40 19.44
N ASN A 440 25.64 -6.51 18.94
CA ASN A 440 26.66 -6.53 17.88
C ASN A 440 25.93 -6.45 16.52
N LEU A 441 26.32 -5.50 15.68
CA LEU A 441 25.70 -5.32 14.35
C LEU A 441 26.47 -6.12 13.29
N SER A 442 25.73 -6.88 12.49
CA SER A 442 26.20 -7.56 11.30
C SER A 442 25.40 -7.03 10.10
N ILE A 443 25.96 -6.02 9.42
CA ILE A 443 25.29 -5.32 8.30
C ILE A 443 25.92 -5.77 7.00
N THR A 444 25.13 -6.36 6.09
CA THR A 444 25.61 -6.94 4.83
C THR A 444 24.80 -6.40 3.64
N ASN A 445 25.30 -6.61 2.42
CA ASN A 445 24.49 -6.30 1.23
C ASN A 445 23.29 -7.25 1.11
N GLN A 446 22.25 -6.82 0.39
CA GLN A 446 20.99 -7.57 0.26
C GLN A 446 21.16 -8.99 -0.25
N THR A 447 22.07 -9.21 -1.22
CA THR A 447 22.32 -10.55 -1.78
C THR A 447 22.81 -11.54 -0.72
N ILE A 448 23.68 -11.10 0.17
CA ILE A 448 24.18 -11.91 1.29
C ILE A 448 23.08 -12.03 2.36
N TYR A 449 22.43 -10.93 2.69
CA TYR A 449 21.44 -10.86 3.76
C TYR A 449 20.26 -11.78 3.54
N TYR A 450 19.66 -11.72 2.34
CA TYR A 450 18.51 -12.58 2.02
C TYR A 450 18.90 -14.03 1.76
N GLY A 451 20.11 -14.30 1.25
CA GLY A 451 20.53 -15.66 0.92
C GLY A 451 19.57 -16.34 -0.04
N LYS A 452 19.44 -17.68 0.06
CA LYS A 452 18.55 -18.44 -0.83
C LYS A 452 17.39 -19.13 -0.09
N THR A 453 17.66 -19.67 1.10
CA THR A 453 16.71 -20.50 1.86
C THR A 453 17.05 -20.47 3.35
N PHE A 454 16.17 -21.03 4.20
CA PHE A 454 16.48 -21.33 5.62
C PHE A 454 17.77 -22.12 5.74
N GLY A 455 18.62 -21.75 6.71
CA GLY A 455 19.96 -22.34 6.94
C GLY A 455 21.08 -21.67 6.15
N SER A 456 20.76 -20.74 5.25
CA SER A 456 21.75 -19.99 4.45
C SER A 456 21.42 -18.51 4.29
N SER A 457 20.50 -18.00 5.09
CA SER A 457 20.00 -16.64 5.03
C SER A 457 20.19 -15.93 6.38
N PRO A 458 21.09 -14.93 6.51
CA PRO A 458 21.22 -14.15 7.71
C PRO A 458 19.90 -13.53 8.18
N TRP A 459 19.00 -13.17 7.25
CA TRP A 459 17.66 -12.69 7.55
C TRP A 459 16.82 -13.71 8.30
N LEU A 460 16.69 -14.93 7.76
CA LEU A 460 15.81 -15.97 8.31
C LEU A 460 16.43 -16.76 9.45
N ASP A 461 17.76 -16.79 9.57
CA ASP A 461 18.49 -17.68 10.47
C ASP A 461 19.17 -16.95 11.63
N GLY A 462 19.21 -15.61 11.58
CA GLY A 462 19.80 -14.78 12.63
C GLY A 462 19.06 -14.87 13.96
N THR A 463 19.78 -14.73 15.08
CA THR A 463 19.19 -14.67 16.43
C THR A 463 18.23 -13.46 16.55
N MET A 464 18.63 -12.35 15.95
CA MET A 464 17.85 -11.13 15.79
C MET A 464 18.11 -10.60 14.37
N SER A 465 17.07 -10.18 13.65
CA SER A 465 17.21 -9.73 12.28
C SER A 465 16.31 -8.53 11.99
N LEU A 466 16.86 -7.51 11.34
CA LEU A 466 16.15 -6.29 10.96
C LEU A 466 15.97 -6.25 9.43
N VAL A 467 14.74 -6.24 8.97
CA VAL A 467 14.35 -6.39 7.54
C VAL A 467 13.33 -5.36 7.12
N ASP A 468 13.27 -5.06 5.80
CA ASP A 468 12.22 -4.25 5.19
C ASP A 468 11.02 -5.11 4.73
N TYR A 469 9.84 -4.48 4.76
CA TYR A 469 8.64 -5.02 4.15
C TYR A 469 7.94 -3.95 3.32
N GLY A 470 7.68 -4.27 2.05
CA GLY A 470 6.95 -3.41 1.12
C GLY A 470 5.44 -3.40 1.41
N ASP A 471 4.76 -2.36 0.97
CA ASP A 471 3.33 -2.14 1.18
C ASP A 471 2.45 -3.28 0.63
N ARG A 472 1.33 -3.55 1.31
CA ARG A 472 0.30 -4.51 0.91
C ARG A 472 -1.08 -3.93 1.20
N GLY A 473 -2.06 -4.19 0.33
CA GLY A 473 -3.44 -3.72 0.49
C GLY A 473 -4.22 -4.35 1.63
N ALA A 474 -3.76 -5.51 2.12
CA ALA A 474 -4.34 -6.17 3.29
C ALA A 474 -3.25 -6.74 4.19
N PRO A 475 -3.44 -6.78 5.51
CA PRO A 475 -2.43 -7.27 6.45
C PRO A 475 -2.21 -8.78 6.37
N ASN A 476 -3.03 -9.52 5.63
CA ASN A 476 -3.01 -10.99 5.56
C ASN A 476 -1.62 -11.58 5.32
N VAL A 477 -0.83 -10.99 4.40
CA VAL A 477 0.52 -11.48 4.10
C VAL A 477 1.45 -11.30 5.31
N TYR A 478 1.38 -10.17 5.99
CA TYR A 478 2.18 -9.89 7.18
C TYR A 478 1.74 -10.71 8.41
N LEU A 479 0.44 -11.05 8.47
CA LEU A 479 -0.07 -11.93 9.52
C LEU A 479 0.38 -13.37 9.29
N SER A 480 0.44 -13.82 8.04
CA SER A 480 0.69 -15.22 7.72
C SER A 480 2.16 -15.54 7.50
N ALA A 481 2.84 -14.84 6.58
CA ALA A 481 4.17 -15.23 6.12
C ALA A 481 5.28 -15.09 7.20
N PRO A 482 5.38 -14.00 7.99
CA PRO A 482 6.40 -13.87 9.04
C PRO A 482 5.99 -14.43 10.39
N LEU A 483 4.71 -14.67 10.67
CA LEU A 483 4.23 -14.89 12.03
C LEU A 483 3.52 -16.23 12.26
N THR A 484 2.94 -16.89 11.24
CA THR A 484 2.32 -18.22 11.45
C THR A 484 3.39 -19.31 11.54
N THR A 485 3.01 -20.41 12.19
CA THR A 485 3.85 -21.60 12.37
C THR A 485 4.49 -22.11 11.06
N LYS A 486 3.76 -22.04 9.95
CA LYS A 486 4.23 -22.49 8.62
C LYS A 486 4.61 -21.32 7.70
N GLY A 487 4.74 -20.13 8.25
CA GLY A 487 5.06 -18.94 7.47
C GLY A 487 6.42 -19.03 6.80
N THR A 488 6.48 -18.74 5.50
CA THR A 488 7.70 -18.85 4.69
C THR A 488 8.77 -17.83 5.07
N TRP A 489 8.37 -16.75 5.75
CA TRP A 489 9.26 -15.67 6.22
C TRP A 489 9.38 -15.63 7.74
N ASN A 490 8.97 -16.70 8.44
CA ASN A 490 8.98 -16.76 9.91
C ASN A 490 10.42 -16.81 10.46
N ALA A 491 11.13 -15.68 10.39
CA ALA A 491 12.49 -15.50 10.91
C ALA A 491 12.52 -15.66 12.45
N ALA A 492 11.45 -15.28 13.13
CA ALA A 492 11.34 -15.46 14.59
C ALA A 492 11.16 -16.92 15.02
N ARG A 493 10.90 -17.85 14.09
CA ARG A 493 10.51 -19.25 14.40
C ARG A 493 9.34 -19.30 15.38
N PHE A 494 8.45 -18.33 15.29
CA PHE A 494 7.29 -18.22 16.16
C PHE A 494 6.31 -19.35 15.87
N HIS A 495 5.95 -20.10 16.88
CA HIS A 495 5.05 -21.23 16.80
C HIS A 495 3.96 -21.11 17.87
N ASN A 496 2.76 -20.71 17.47
CA ASN A 496 1.64 -20.58 18.40
C ASN A 496 0.29 -20.93 17.74
N PRO A 497 -0.35 -22.06 18.10
CA PRO A 497 -1.62 -22.48 17.51
C PRO A 497 -2.79 -21.50 17.74
N THR A 498 -2.77 -20.75 18.86
CA THR A 498 -3.79 -19.72 19.14
C THR A 498 -3.66 -18.58 18.14
N TYR A 499 -2.43 -18.12 17.89
CA TYR A 499 -2.16 -17.11 16.85
C TYR A 499 -2.61 -17.59 15.47
N ASP A 500 -2.19 -18.81 15.07
CA ASP A 500 -2.57 -19.40 13.78
C ASP A 500 -4.10 -19.45 13.60
N SER A 501 -4.83 -19.76 14.69
CA SER A 501 -6.31 -19.77 14.68
C SER A 501 -6.90 -18.36 14.52
N LEU A 502 -6.34 -17.34 15.20
CA LEU A 502 -6.78 -15.96 15.08
C LEU A 502 -6.58 -15.43 13.66
N VAL A 503 -5.44 -15.73 13.03
CA VAL A 503 -5.16 -15.33 11.63
C VAL A 503 -6.17 -15.94 10.66
N LYS A 504 -6.55 -17.22 10.84
CA LYS A 504 -7.59 -17.87 10.03
C LYS A 504 -8.96 -17.21 10.24
N GLN A 505 -9.32 -16.88 11.47
CA GLN A 505 -10.57 -16.19 11.78
C GLN A 505 -10.60 -14.80 11.14
N TYR A 506 -9.49 -14.05 11.22
CA TYR A 506 -9.37 -12.74 10.60
C TYR A 506 -9.55 -12.82 9.07
N ALA A 507 -8.87 -13.76 8.43
CA ALA A 507 -8.97 -13.95 6.98
C ALA A 507 -10.41 -14.31 6.55
N ALA A 508 -11.12 -15.14 7.33
CA ALA A 508 -12.48 -15.57 7.01
C ALA A 508 -13.56 -14.51 7.27
N ALA A 509 -13.26 -13.45 8.02
CA ALA A 509 -14.24 -12.41 8.34
C ALA A 509 -14.59 -11.57 7.10
N LEU A 510 -15.88 -11.52 6.74
CA LEU A 510 -16.39 -10.83 5.56
C LEU A 510 -16.72 -9.36 5.81
N ASP A 511 -17.00 -8.99 7.04
CA ASP A 511 -17.32 -7.62 7.40
C ASP A 511 -16.21 -6.95 8.21
N LEU A 512 -16.09 -5.64 8.07
CA LEU A 512 -15.03 -4.84 8.68
C LEU A 512 -15.10 -4.86 10.23
N GLN A 513 -16.29 -4.92 10.81
CA GLN A 513 -16.42 -4.90 12.27
C GLN A 513 -15.94 -6.23 12.88
N ALA A 514 -16.25 -7.34 12.25
CA ALA A 514 -15.71 -8.64 12.63
C ALA A 514 -14.19 -8.67 12.48
N GLN A 515 -13.65 -8.15 11.36
CA GLN A 515 -12.21 -8.01 11.16
C GLN A 515 -11.55 -7.17 12.27
N LYS A 516 -12.10 -6.00 12.62
CA LYS A 516 -11.61 -5.15 13.73
C LYS A 516 -11.57 -5.90 15.05
N THR A 517 -12.65 -6.61 15.37
CA THR A 517 -12.73 -7.36 16.63
C THR A 517 -11.65 -8.43 16.73
N ILE A 518 -11.36 -9.11 15.60
CA ILE A 518 -10.33 -10.15 15.58
C ILE A 518 -8.93 -9.50 15.52
N ALA A 519 -8.77 -8.40 14.78
CA ALA A 519 -7.53 -7.62 14.76
C ALA A 519 -7.12 -7.20 16.17
N GLY A 520 -8.03 -6.62 16.97
CA GLY A 520 -7.74 -6.25 18.36
C GLY A 520 -7.29 -7.43 19.23
N LYS A 521 -7.83 -8.64 19.00
CA LYS A 521 -7.33 -9.85 19.68
C LYS A 521 -5.91 -10.20 19.24
N ILE A 522 -5.61 -10.14 17.94
CA ILE A 522 -4.27 -10.40 17.38
C ILE A 522 -3.27 -9.35 17.90
N GLU A 523 -3.63 -8.08 17.86
CA GLU A 523 -2.80 -6.97 18.32
C GLU A 523 -2.41 -7.11 19.78
N ASN A 524 -3.38 -7.36 20.68
CA ASN A 524 -3.10 -7.61 22.10
C ASN A 524 -2.26 -8.86 22.30
N PHE A 525 -2.51 -9.93 21.53
CA PHE A 525 -1.74 -11.15 21.59
C PHE A 525 -0.27 -10.91 21.19
N LEU A 526 -0.04 -10.20 20.09
CA LEU A 526 1.32 -9.89 19.62
C LEU A 526 2.07 -8.93 20.55
N LEU A 527 1.39 -7.99 21.21
CA LEU A 527 2.00 -7.18 22.26
C LEU A 527 2.48 -8.01 23.45
N GLN A 528 1.83 -9.13 23.77
CA GLN A 528 2.24 -10.03 24.85
C GLN A 528 3.38 -10.95 24.43
N GLU A 529 3.30 -11.56 23.25
CA GLU A 529 4.32 -12.50 22.77
C GLU A 529 5.56 -11.81 22.20
N THR A 530 5.38 -10.70 21.52
CA THR A 530 6.41 -9.84 20.91
C THR A 530 7.48 -10.61 20.11
N PRO A 531 7.12 -11.48 19.15
CA PRO A 531 8.11 -12.17 18.33
C PRO A 531 8.83 -11.23 17.35
N ILE A 532 8.14 -10.16 16.96
CA ILE A 532 8.61 -9.11 16.05
C ILE A 532 8.32 -7.75 16.67
N VAL A 533 9.26 -6.83 16.54
CA VAL A 533 9.09 -5.41 16.90
C VAL A 533 8.95 -4.60 15.64
N TYR A 534 7.95 -3.72 15.61
CA TYR A 534 7.68 -2.80 14.52
C TYR A 534 8.01 -1.37 14.99
N PRO A 535 9.12 -0.76 14.54
CA PRO A 535 9.49 0.59 14.95
C PRO A 535 8.55 1.66 14.39
N TYR A 536 8.25 1.60 13.09
CA TYR A 536 7.47 2.62 12.38
C TYR A 536 6.92 2.11 11.04
N TRP A 537 5.95 2.84 10.52
CA TRP A 537 5.45 2.80 9.15
C TRP A 537 6.05 3.95 8.35
N ILE A 538 6.33 3.74 7.07
CA ILE A 538 7.01 4.71 6.20
C ILE A 538 6.04 5.20 5.14
N ASP A 539 5.84 6.51 5.01
CA ASP A 539 4.98 7.08 3.98
C ASP A 539 5.56 6.89 2.57
N GLY A 540 4.69 6.65 1.60
CA GLY A 540 5.03 6.71 0.18
C GLY A 540 5.12 8.16 -0.26
N LEU A 541 6.24 8.58 -0.88
CA LEU A 541 6.46 9.95 -1.32
C LEU A 541 6.63 10.04 -2.83
N THR A 542 5.94 11.00 -3.44
CA THR A 542 6.10 11.42 -4.84
C THR A 542 6.34 12.92 -4.88
N ALA A 543 7.30 13.38 -5.69
CA ALA A 543 7.60 14.80 -5.85
C ALA A 543 7.30 15.27 -7.27
N SER A 544 6.86 16.52 -7.43
CA SER A 544 6.72 17.14 -8.75
C SER A 544 7.00 18.65 -8.71
N THR A 545 7.25 19.21 -9.88
CA THR A 545 7.24 20.67 -10.07
C THR A 545 5.82 21.23 -9.87
N GLN A 546 5.71 22.53 -9.61
CA GLN A 546 4.41 23.19 -9.34
C GLN A 546 3.42 23.11 -10.52
N GLN A 547 3.93 23.01 -11.75
CA GLN A 547 3.10 22.95 -12.96
C GLN A 547 2.40 21.60 -13.16
N VAL A 548 2.88 20.53 -12.53
CA VAL A 548 2.29 19.18 -12.69
C VAL A 548 1.04 19.05 -11.82
N ASN A 549 -0.03 18.56 -12.42
CA ASN A 549 -1.33 18.33 -11.77
C ASN A 549 -1.88 16.95 -12.16
N GLY A 550 -2.84 16.44 -11.38
CA GLY A 550 -3.54 15.20 -11.69
C GLY A 550 -2.71 13.92 -11.57
N LEU A 551 -1.57 13.98 -10.87
CA LEU A 551 -0.83 12.77 -10.51
C LEU A 551 -1.64 11.92 -9.53
N ASN A 552 -1.63 10.60 -9.74
CA ASN A 552 -2.24 9.64 -8.83
C ASN A 552 -1.22 8.52 -8.51
N PRO A 553 -0.25 8.77 -7.61
CA PRO A 553 0.67 7.75 -7.14
C PRO A 553 -0.01 6.78 -6.17
N THR A 554 0.56 5.59 -6.02
CA THR A 554 0.21 4.64 -4.98
C THR A 554 1.37 4.44 -4.00
N SER A 555 1.08 3.96 -2.80
CA SER A 555 2.09 3.64 -1.80
C SER A 555 3.03 2.48 -2.22
N ILE A 556 2.64 1.70 -3.23
CA ILE A 556 3.43 0.61 -3.81
C ILE A 556 4.16 1.00 -5.11
N ALA A 557 4.52 2.26 -5.27
CA ALA A 557 5.29 2.78 -6.41
C ALA A 557 4.60 2.74 -7.79
N GLN A 558 3.30 2.51 -7.87
CA GLN A 558 2.56 2.73 -9.11
C GLN A 558 2.28 4.23 -9.27
N LEU A 559 2.34 4.74 -10.49
CA LEU A 559 2.08 6.14 -10.80
C LEU A 559 1.11 6.23 -11.98
N TYR A 560 -0.17 6.50 -11.70
CA TYR A 560 -1.18 6.65 -12.73
C TYR A 560 -1.16 8.08 -13.30
N LEU A 561 -0.98 8.17 -14.61
CA LEU A 561 -0.79 9.43 -15.35
C LEU A 561 -1.93 9.77 -16.31
N ASN A 562 -3.00 8.95 -16.34
CA ASN A 562 -4.13 9.14 -17.24
C ASN A 562 -4.90 10.46 -17.03
N GLN A 563 -4.79 11.07 -15.84
CA GLN A 563 -5.36 12.37 -15.53
C GLN A 563 -4.29 13.45 -15.32
N ALA A 564 -3.01 13.13 -15.53
CA ALA A 564 -1.93 14.08 -15.35
C ALA A 564 -1.89 15.11 -16.48
N TYR A 565 -1.56 16.36 -16.15
CA TYR A 565 -1.36 17.46 -17.10
C TYR A 565 -0.37 18.49 -16.54
N LYS A 566 0.18 19.32 -17.42
CA LYS A 566 1.03 20.47 -17.03
C LYS A 566 0.22 21.74 -17.22
N SER A 567 0.07 22.54 -16.17
CA SER A 567 -0.42 23.92 -16.33
C SER A 567 0.63 24.78 -17.04
N ALA A 568 0.14 25.79 -17.76
CA ALA A 568 0.99 26.76 -18.45
C ALA A 568 1.87 27.56 -17.47
#